data_e2bb931a7f65030c16e5644ff030cb4f
#
_entry.id   e2bb931a7f65030c16e5644ff030cb4f
#
_cell.length_a   1.000
_cell.length_b   1.000
_cell.length_c   1.000
_cell.angle_alpha   90.00
_cell.angle_beta   90.00
_cell.angle_gamma   90.00
#
_symmetry.space_group_name_H-M   'P 1'
#
loop_
_entity.id
_entity.type
_entity.pdbx_description
1 polymer ?
#
loop_
_entity_poly.entity_id
_entity_poly.type
_entity_poly.pdbx_seq_one_letter_code
_entity_poly.pdbx_strand_id
1 'polypeptide(L)'
;LRARRDTRNLADTVRAGGVMLGNGEMVARLVLAGAMGSVIGFERERLLWAAGLRTHMLVCVGACLFMIVSAFGFSDVLGQKDVVLDPSRVAAQVVSGIGFLGAGTILLRGEVVKGLTTAASLWAVAAIGLAVGGGLYVAAIAATVLVVGILAGVKPIEERWRDRLHSRALHLTVKAGSLSIDTLQAVTGERASRVRQFVVRPGGEEGVEEVTVAFVRLSQTSVAAIAERLRQNPAVLSVRLRSAM
;
A
#
# COMPACT_ATOMS: atom_id res chain seq x y z
N LEU A 1 -22.97 -59.79 -7.08
CA LEU A 1 -24.01 -58.97 -7.73
C LEU A 1 -24.45 -57.75 -6.91
N ARG A 2 -24.45 -57.82 -5.55
CA ARG A 2 -24.80 -56.65 -4.68
C ARG A 2 -23.76 -55.51 -4.73
N ALA A 3 -22.47 -55.83 -4.70
CA ALA A 3 -21.40 -54.83 -4.69
C ALA A 3 -21.33 -53.96 -5.95
N ARG A 4 -21.75 -54.48 -7.12
CA ARG A 4 -21.84 -53.71 -8.37
C ARG A 4 -23.02 -52.74 -8.44
N ARG A 5 -24.07 -52.96 -7.63
CA ARG A 5 -25.22 -52.05 -7.56
C ARG A 5 -24.91 -50.82 -6.71
N ASP A 6 -24.14 -51.00 -5.61
CA ASP A 6 -23.77 -49.91 -4.74
C ASP A 6 -22.80 -48.91 -5.39
N THR A 7 -21.86 -49.41 -6.19
CA THR A 7 -20.90 -48.52 -6.89
C THR A 7 -21.57 -47.75 -8.06
N ARG A 8 -22.62 -48.28 -8.69
CA ARG A 8 -23.42 -47.55 -9.68
C ARG A 8 -24.26 -46.47 -9.03
N ASN A 9 -24.93 -46.75 -7.91
CA ASN A 9 -25.68 -45.74 -7.16
C ASN A 9 -24.79 -44.61 -6.65
N LEU A 10 -23.57 -44.92 -6.19
CA LEU A 10 -22.60 -43.89 -5.79
C LEU A 10 -22.15 -43.02 -6.98
N ALA A 11 -21.89 -43.65 -8.15
CA ALA A 11 -21.49 -42.95 -9.37
C ALA A 11 -22.63 -42.10 -9.95
N ASP A 12 -23.85 -42.57 -9.86
CA ASP A 12 -25.04 -41.83 -10.33
C ASP A 12 -25.40 -40.70 -9.35
N THR A 13 -25.19 -40.87 -8.05
CA THR A 13 -25.34 -39.79 -7.03
C THR A 13 -24.27 -38.72 -7.20
N VAL A 14 -23.04 -39.10 -7.58
CA VAL A 14 -21.95 -38.14 -7.88
C VAL A 14 -22.18 -37.45 -9.24
N ARG A 15 -22.86 -38.10 -10.21
CA ARG A 15 -23.20 -37.47 -11.48
C ARG A 15 -24.45 -36.59 -11.45
N ALA A 16 -25.41 -36.86 -10.56
CA ALA A 16 -26.64 -36.07 -10.40
C ALA A 16 -26.52 -34.97 -9.32
N GLY A 17 -25.48 -34.99 -8.50
CA GLY A 17 -25.26 -34.03 -7.44
C GLY A 17 -24.28 -32.96 -7.85
N GLY A 18 -24.73 -31.91 -8.50
CA GLY A 18 -23.99 -30.65 -8.41
C GLY A 18 -23.67 -30.41 -6.94
N VAL A 19 -22.37 -30.23 -6.61
CA VAL A 19 -21.93 -29.99 -5.23
C VAL A 19 -22.62 -28.71 -4.74
N MET A 20 -23.79 -28.88 -4.09
CA MET A 20 -24.51 -27.78 -3.47
C MET A 20 -23.74 -27.34 -2.24
N LEU A 21 -23.30 -26.10 -2.26
CA LEU A 21 -22.64 -25.50 -1.10
C LEU A 21 -23.66 -25.38 0.02
N GLY A 22 -23.37 -25.97 1.20
CA GLY A 22 -24.24 -25.89 2.36
C GLY A 22 -24.39 -24.45 2.86
N ASN A 23 -25.57 -24.08 3.37
CA ASN A 23 -25.84 -22.70 3.87
C ASN A 23 -24.83 -22.27 4.92
N GLY A 24 -24.43 -23.17 5.83
CA GLY A 24 -23.41 -22.89 6.84
C GLY A 24 -22.04 -22.56 6.24
N GLU A 25 -21.64 -23.30 5.21
CA GLU A 25 -20.37 -23.06 4.51
C GLU A 25 -20.40 -21.73 3.74
N MET A 26 -21.52 -21.38 3.09
CA MET A 26 -21.67 -20.06 2.43
C MET A 26 -21.47 -18.92 3.42
N VAL A 27 -22.15 -18.98 4.56
CA VAL A 27 -22.02 -17.96 5.62
C VAL A 27 -20.60 -17.93 6.17
N ALA A 28 -19.98 -19.09 6.41
CA ALA A 28 -18.61 -19.15 6.90
C ALA A 28 -17.61 -18.50 5.94
N ARG A 29 -17.74 -18.72 4.63
CA ARG A 29 -16.90 -18.07 3.60
C ARG A 29 -17.06 -16.56 3.62
N LEU A 30 -18.29 -16.05 3.68
CA LEU A 30 -18.55 -14.60 3.73
C LEU A 30 -17.98 -13.97 4.99
N VAL A 31 -18.15 -14.60 6.17
CA VAL A 31 -17.58 -14.13 7.43
C VAL A 31 -16.05 -14.13 7.37
N LEU A 32 -15.45 -15.20 6.84
CA LEU A 32 -14.00 -15.31 6.67
C LEU A 32 -13.46 -14.23 5.72
N ALA A 33 -14.14 -13.99 4.60
CA ALA A 33 -13.79 -12.91 3.68
C ALA A 33 -13.85 -11.54 4.36
N GLY A 34 -14.89 -11.29 5.16
CA GLY A 34 -15.01 -10.08 5.97
C GLY A 34 -13.87 -9.93 6.96
N ALA A 35 -13.49 -11.01 7.65
CA ALA A 35 -12.37 -11.02 8.59
C ALA A 35 -11.02 -10.71 7.90
N MET A 36 -10.74 -11.36 6.76
CA MET A 36 -9.51 -11.09 5.99
C MET A 36 -9.46 -9.67 5.45
N GLY A 37 -10.57 -9.16 4.91
CA GLY A 37 -10.71 -7.77 4.49
C GLY A 37 -10.50 -6.79 5.64
N SER A 38 -10.97 -7.15 6.86
CA SER A 38 -10.77 -6.33 8.06
C SER A 38 -9.30 -6.22 8.44
N VAL A 39 -8.56 -7.32 8.41
CA VAL A 39 -7.13 -7.33 8.78
C VAL A 39 -6.33 -6.37 7.89
N ILE A 40 -6.56 -6.41 6.57
CA ILE A 40 -5.89 -5.52 5.63
C ILE A 40 -6.40 -4.08 5.79
N GLY A 41 -7.73 -3.90 5.91
CA GLY A 41 -8.36 -2.60 6.02
C GLY A 41 -8.00 -1.87 7.31
N PHE A 42 -7.78 -2.57 8.41
CA PHE A 42 -7.35 -2.00 9.69
C PHE A 42 -5.97 -1.34 9.59
N GLU A 43 -5.02 -2.00 8.94
CA GLU A 43 -3.68 -1.42 8.70
C GLU A 43 -3.78 -0.14 7.85
N ARG A 44 -4.70 -0.11 6.87
CA ARG A 44 -4.92 1.06 6.01
C ARG A 44 -5.59 2.21 6.76
N GLU A 45 -6.58 1.92 7.60
CA GLU A 45 -7.31 2.93 8.38
C GLU A 45 -6.41 3.60 9.41
N ARG A 46 -5.57 2.83 10.10
CA ARG A 46 -4.59 3.33 11.07
C ARG A 46 -3.66 4.40 10.49
N LEU A 47 -3.39 4.33 9.19
CA LEU A 47 -2.51 5.26 8.47
C LEU A 47 -3.26 6.38 7.75
N LEU A 48 -4.58 6.54 7.96
CA LEU A 48 -5.46 7.55 7.36
C LEU A 48 -5.43 7.57 5.81
N TRP A 49 -5.42 6.39 5.20
CA TRP A 49 -5.47 6.24 3.75
C TRP A 49 -6.90 6.39 3.21
N ALA A 50 -7.03 6.69 1.91
CA ALA A 50 -8.31 6.95 1.24
C ALA A 50 -9.33 5.79 1.33
N ALA A 51 -8.87 4.53 1.37
CA ALA A 51 -9.71 3.35 1.60
C ALA A 51 -9.24 2.65 2.89
N GLY A 52 -10.12 2.56 3.89
CA GLY A 52 -9.89 1.98 5.20
C GLY A 52 -10.61 0.64 5.41
N LEU A 53 -10.93 0.35 6.67
CA LEU A 53 -11.51 -0.90 7.14
C LEU A 53 -12.78 -1.30 6.37
N ARG A 54 -13.77 -0.43 6.34
CA ARG A 54 -15.08 -0.71 5.71
C ARG A 54 -14.95 -1.03 4.23
N THR A 55 -14.14 -0.27 3.51
CA THR A 55 -13.96 -0.45 2.07
C THR A 55 -13.35 -1.80 1.74
N HIS A 56 -12.28 -2.20 2.46
CA HIS A 56 -11.64 -3.50 2.26
C HIS A 56 -12.55 -4.67 2.63
N MET A 57 -13.30 -4.56 3.74
CA MET A 57 -14.30 -5.57 4.12
C MET A 57 -15.34 -5.77 3.02
N LEU A 58 -15.97 -4.68 2.55
CA LEU A 58 -17.02 -4.75 1.55
C LEU A 58 -16.53 -5.31 0.21
N VAL A 59 -15.35 -4.92 -0.23
CA VAL A 59 -14.74 -5.47 -1.45
C VAL A 59 -14.45 -6.96 -1.32
N CYS A 60 -13.91 -7.39 -0.18
CA CYS A 60 -13.60 -8.81 0.05
C CYS A 60 -14.87 -9.68 0.10
N VAL A 61 -15.87 -9.24 0.86
CA VAL A 61 -17.17 -9.93 0.97
C VAL A 61 -17.89 -9.96 -0.38
N GLY A 62 -17.94 -8.82 -1.10
CA GLY A 62 -18.54 -8.75 -2.42
C GLY A 62 -17.86 -9.70 -3.43
N ALA A 63 -16.53 -9.70 -3.48
CA ALA A 63 -15.79 -10.62 -4.35
C ALA A 63 -16.01 -12.09 -3.98
N CYS A 64 -16.07 -12.41 -2.69
CA CYS A 64 -16.40 -13.75 -2.19
C CYS A 64 -17.80 -14.17 -2.64
N LEU A 65 -18.79 -13.30 -2.49
CA LEU A 65 -20.16 -13.57 -2.92
C LEU A 65 -20.24 -13.78 -4.44
N PHE A 66 -19.60 -12.93 -5.24
CA PHE A 66 -19.53 -13.11 -6.69
C PHE A 66 -18.93 -14.47 -7.08
N MET A 67 -17.88 -14.93 -6.38
CA MET A 67 -17.30 -16.25 -6.65
C MET A 67 -18.24 -17.38 -6.25
N ILE A 68 -18.96 -17.28 -5.12
CA ILE A 68 -19.97 -18.25 -4.71
C ILE A 68 -21.10 -18.33 -5.76
N VAL A 69 -21.62 -17.20 -6.21
CA VAL A 69 -22.65 -17.15 -7.27
C VAL A 69 -22.10 -17.74 -8.57
N SER A 70 -20.86 -17.41 -8.94
CA SER A 70 -20.22 -17.91 -10.15
C SER A 70 -20.08 -19.43 -10.17
N ALA A 71 -19.69 -20.03 -9.03
CA ALA A 71 -19.43 -21.46 -8.95
C ALA A 71 -20.67 -22.31 -8.64
N PHE A 72 -21.65 -21.77 -7.91
CA PHE A 72 -22.76 -22.54 -7.34
C PHE A 72 -24.14 -22.00 -7.67
N GLY A 73 -24.27 -20.70 -8.06
CA GLY A 73 -25.57 -20.03 -8.22
C GLY A 73 -26.38 -20.48 -9.44
N PHE A 74 -25.78 -21.26 -10.34
CA PHE A 74 -26.45 -21.72 -11.58
C PHE A 74 -26.69 -23.23 -11.61
N SER A 75 -26.63 -23.88 -10.44
CA SER A 75 -26.77 -25.37 -10.33
C SER A 75 -28.08 -25.90 -10.89
N ASP A 76 -29.16 -25.14 -10.81
CA ASP A 76 -30.52 -25.56 -11.27
C ASP A 76 -30.64 -25.63 -12.79
N VAL A 77 -29.78 -24.96 -13.55
CA VAL A 77 -29.77 -24.98 -15.01
C VAL A 77 -28.70 -25.91 -15.58
N LEU A 78 -27.79 -26.39 -14.73
CA LEU A 78 -26.76 -27.35 -15.12
C LEU A 78 -27.40 -28.74 -15.41
N GLY A 79 -27.01 -29.32 -16.52
CA GLY A 79 -27.57 -30.61 -17.01
C GLY A 79 -28.66 -30.45 -18.05
N GLN A 80 -29.13 -29.24 -18.35
CA GLN A 80 -29.97 -28.99 -19.53
C GLN A 80 -29.10 -29.11 -20.79
N LYS A 81 -29.79 -29.50 -21.90
CA LYS A 81 -29.10 -29.62 -23.19
C LYS A 81 -28.50 -28.27 -23.62
N ASP A 82 -27.26 -28.32 -24.07
CA ASP A 82 -26.52 -27.15 -24.57
C ASP A 82 -26.19 -26.08 -23.54
N VAL A 83 -26.27 -26.37 -22.22
CA VAL A 83 -25.88 -25.47 -21.14
C VAL A 83 -24.48 -25.85 -20.60
N VAL A 84 -23.52 -24.96 -20.76
CA VAL A 84 -22.16 -25.09 -20.22
C VAL A 84 -21.87 -23.90 -19.29
N LEU A 85 -21.53 -24.19 -18.04
CA LEU A 85 -21.12 -23.19 -17.07
C LEU A 85 -19.61 -23.03 -17.08
N ASP A 86 -19.18 -21.79 -17.21
CA ASP A 86 -17.78 -21.37 -16.98
C ASP A 86 -17.73 -20.44 -15.75
N PRO A 87 -17.37 -20.95 -14.57
CA PRO A 87 -17.30 -20.15 -13.35
C PRO A 87 -16.29 -18.98 -13.43
N SER A 88 -15.32 -19.06 -14.35
CA SER A 88 -14.32 -18.00 -14.48
C SER A 88 -14.89 -16.69 -15.02
N ARG A 89 -15.99 -16.74 -15.78
CA ARG A 89 -16.58 -15.55 -16.44
C ARG A 89 -17.09 -14.50 -15.45
N VAL A 90 -17.88 -14.91 -14.46
CA VAL A 90 -18.40 -13.98 -13.45
C VAL A 90 -17.26 -13.50 -12.54
N ALA A 91 -16.36 -14.40 -12.15
CA ALA A 91 -15.18 -14.06 -11.37
C ALA A 91 -14.26 -13.05 -12.10
N ALA A 92 -14.09 -13.20 -13.43
CA ALA A 92 -13.32 -12.26 -14.25
C ALA A 92 -13.91 -10.84 -14.24
N GLN A 93 -15.24 -10.69 -14.16
CA GLN A 93 -15.88 -9.38 -14.07
C GLN A 93 -15.54 -8.65 -12.76
N VAL A 94 -15.29 -9.38 -11.67
CA VAL A 94 -14.82 -8.78 -10.42
C VAL A 94 -13.43 -8.13 -10.63
N VAL A 95 -12.53 -8.84 -11.32
CA VAL A 95 -11.17 -8.32 -11.61
C VAL A 95 -11.23 -7.07 -12.48
N SER A 96 -12.11 -7.03 -13.46
CA SER A 96 -12.35 -5.86 -14.31
C SER A 96 -13.00 -4.73 -13.52
N GLY A 97 -14.07 -5.03 -12.76
CA GLY A 97 -14.85 -4.04 -12.00
C GLY A 97 -14.07 -3.36 -10.88
N ILE A 98 -13.18 -4.09 -10.21
CA ILE A 98 -12.34 -3.49 -9.16
C ILE A 98 -11.34 -2.48 -9.74
N GLY A 99 -11.00 -2.60 -11.03
CA GLY A 99 -10.18 -1.61 -11.74
C GLY A 99 -10.81 -0.23 -11.74
N PHE A 100 -12.14 -0.13 -11.88
CA PHE A 100 -12.88 1.13 -11.81
C PHE A 100 -12.80 1.75 -10.41
N LEU A 101 -13.01 0.97 -9.35
CA LEU A 101 -12.85 1.43 -7.97
C LEU A 101 -11.41 1.83 -7.68
N GLY A 102 -10.43 1.05 -8.14
CA GLY A 102 -9.02 1.39 -8.03
C GLY A 102 -8.69 2.72 -8.69
N ALA A 103 -9.13 2.93 -9.93
CA ALA A 103 -8.95 4.19 -10.64
C ALA A 103 -9.58 5.38 -9.90
N GLY A 104 -10.76 5.19 -9.29
CA GLY A 104 -11.43 6.20 -8.47
C GLY A 104 -10.65 6.61 -7.22
N THR A 105 -9.69 5.81 -6.76
CA THR A 105 -8.83 6.16 -5.61
C THR A 105 -7.55 6.88 -6.02
N ILE A 106 -7.21 6.90 -7.31
CA ILE A 106 -5.97 7.51 -7.83
C ILE A 106 -6.27 8.97 -8.17
N LEU A 107 -5.56 9.87 -7.50
CA LEU A 107 -5.74 11.31 -7.64
C LEU A 107 -4.42 11.98 -8.01
N LEU A 108 -4.47 12.86 -9.02
CA LEU A 108 -3.37 13.76 -9.35
C LEU A 108 -3.55 15.07 -8.57
N ARG A 109 -2.58 15.41 -7.72
CA ARG A 109 -2.53 16.69 -7.00
C ARG A 109 -1.24 17.42 -7.34
N GLY A 110 -1.33 18.42 -8.20
CA GLY A 110 -0.16 19.04 -8.82
C GLY A 110 0.58 18.02 -9.69
N GLU A 111 1.87 17.82 -9.44
CA GLU A 111 2.70 16.83 -10.15
C GLU A 111 2.77 15.46 -9.44
N VAL A 112 2.05 15.28 -8.32
CA VAL A 112 2.14 14.07 -7.49
C VAL A 112 0.91 13.20 -7.64
N VAL A 113 1.11 11.94 -8.08
CA VAL A 113 0.07 10.90 -8.13
C VAL A 113 -0.04 10.24 -6.76
N LYS A 114 -1.26 10.24 -6.18
CA LYS A 114 -1.59 9.59 -4.90
C LYS A 114 -2.61 8.49 -5.12
N GLY A 115 -2.66 7.50 -4.22
CA GLY A 115 -3.68 6.44 -4.22
C GLY A 115 -3.27 5.14 -4.92
N LEU A 116 -2.10 5.06 -5.58
CA LEU A 116 -1.64 3.85 -6.27
C LEU A 116 -1.61 2.61 -5.35
N THR A 117 -1.03 2.74 -4.16
CA THR A 117 -1.00 1.64 -3.18
C THR A 117 -2.40 1.28 -2.67
N THR A 118 -3.30 2.26 -2.56
CA THR A 118 -4.70 2.02 -2.19
C THR A 118 -5.42 1.23 -3.27
N ALA A 119 -5.27 1.60 -4.54
CA ALA A 119 -5.83 0.87 -5.67
C ALA A 119 -5.31 -0.58 -5.72
N ALA A 120 -4.00 -0.77 -5.56
CA ALA A 120 -3.39 -2.10 -5.51
C ALA A 120 -3.90 -2.95 -4.33
N SER A 121 -4.10 -2.35 -3.14
CA SER A 121 -4.63 -3.08 -1.98
C SER A 121 -6.10 -3.50 -2.18
N LEU A 122 -6.93 -2.68 -2.80
CA LEU A 122 -8.31 -3.03 -3.14
C LEU A 122 -8.36 -4.18 -4.15
N TRP A 123 -7.47 -4.15 -5.15
CA TRP A 123 -7.37 -5.22 -6.14
C TRP A 123 -6.95 -6.55 -5.48
N ALA A 124 -5.96 -6.52 -4.60
CA ALA A 124 -5.49 -7.69 -3.86
C ALA A 124 -6.58 -8.27 -2.93
N VAL A 125 -7.33 -7.42 -2.23
CA VAL A 125 -8.44 -7.83 -1.36
C VAL A 125 -9.58 -8.48 -2.15
N ALA A 126 -9.89 -7.99 -3.35
CA ALA A 126 -10.87 -8.62 -4.22
C ALA A 126 -10.42 -10.05 -4.64
N ALA A 127 -9.14 -10.22 -4.98
CA ALA A 127 -8.57 -11.54 -5.29
C ALA A 127 -8.64 -12.50 -4.09
N ILE A 128 -8.38 -12.00 -2.86
CA ILE A 128 -8.54 -12.78 -1.63
C ILE A 128 -10.00 -13.21 -1.44
N GLY A 129 -10.96 -12.31 -1.65
CA GLY A 129 -12.39 -12.61 -1.59
C GLY A 129 -12.79 -13.70 -2.59
N LEU A 130 -12.33 -13.62 -3.84
CA LEU A 130 -12.53 -14.67 -4.85
C LEU A 130 -11.96 -16.01 -4.40
N ALA A 131 -10.75 -16.02 -3.82
CA ALA A 131 -10.11 -17.24 -3.34
C ALA A 131 -10.91 -17.88 -2.18
N VAL A 132 -11.40 -17.09 -1.23
CA VAL A 132 -12.27 -17.57 -0.13
C VAL A 132 -13.57 -18.12 -0.70
N GLY A 133 -14.23 -17.42 -1.61
CA GLY A 133 -15.46 -17.85 -2.27
C GLY A 133 -15.28 -19.15 -3.04
N GLY A 134 -14.13 -19.36 -3.66
CA GLY A 134 -13.73 -20.59 -4.34
C GLY A 134 -13.26 -21.73 -3.41
N GLY A 135 -13.17 -21.51 -2.09
CA GLY A 135 -12.72 -22.51 -1.12
C GLY A 135 -11.18 -22.66 -1.05
N LEU A 136 -10.42 -21.74 -1.64
CA LEU A 136 -8.94 -21.73 -1.62
C LEU A 136 -8.40 -21.04 -0.35
N TYR A 137 -8.76 -21.57 0.82
CA TYR A 137 -8.48 -20.92 2.12
C TYR A 137 -7.00 -20.71 2.39
N VAL A 138 -6.17 -21.72 2.07
CA VAL A 138 -4.70 -21.61 2.28
C VAL A 138 -4.12 -20.46 1.44
N ALA A 139 -4.52 -20.36 0.18
CA ALA A 139 -4.07 -19.29 -0.70
C ALA A 139 -4.55 -17.92 -0.18
N ALA A 140 -5.81 -17.83 0.27
CA ALA A 140 -6.38 -16.60 0.81
C ALA A 140 -5.65 -16.13 2.08
N ILE A 141 -5.35 -17.05 3.01
CA ILE A 141 -4.60 -16.75 4.24
C ILE A 141 -3.17 -16.31 3.88
N ALA A 142 -2.48 -17.05 3.03
CA ALA A 142 -1.13 -16.71 2.60
C ALA A 142 -1.07 -15.33 1.92
N ALA A 143 -2.02 -15.06 1.01
CA ALA A 143 -2.13 -13.76 0.36
C ALA A 143 -2.40 -12.63 1.36
N THR A 144 -3.29 -12.84 2.34
CA THR A 144 -3.58 -11.86 3.40
C THR A 144 -2.32 -11.52 4.19
N VAL A 145 -1.57 -12.54 4.64
CA VAL A 145 -0.32 -12.34 5.38
C VAL A 145 0.71 -11.58 4.54
N LEU A 146 0.87 -11.95 3.27
CA LEU A 146 1.80 -11.28 2.35
C LEU A 146 1.40 -9.82 2.11
N VAL A 147 0.12 -9.55 1.85
CA VAL A 147 -0.37 -8.19 1.60
C VAL A 147 -0.17 -7.30 2.84
N VAL A 148 -0.51 -7.78 4.03
CA VAL A 148 -0.27 -7.05 5.28
C VAL A 148 1.23 -6.85 5.50
N GLY A 149 2.05 -7.88 5.28
CA GLY A 149 3.50 -7.79 5.37
C GLY A 149 4.10 -6.73 4.44
N ILE A 150 3.59 -6.63 3.20
CA ILE A 150 4.02 -5.61 2.23
C ILE A 150 3.58 -4.21 2.71
N LEU A 151 2.31 -4.05 3.10
CA LEU A 151 1.76 -2.75 3.48
C LEU A 151 2.38 -2.19 4.76
N ALA A 152 2.61 -3.03 5.76
CA ALA A 152 3.18 -2.64 7.05
C ALA A 152 4.72 -2.67 7.06
N GLY A 153 5.34 -3.63 6.37
CA GLY A 153 6.77 -3.93 6.48
C GLY A 153 7.65 -3.15 5.51
N VAL A 154 7.18 -2.86 4.29
CA VAL A 154 8.01 -2.20 3.27
C VAL A 154 8.24 -0.72 3.61
N LYS A 155 7.24 -0.03 4.14
CA LYS A 155 7.32 1.40 4.49
C LYS A 155 8.49 1.75 5.42
N PRO A 156 8.70 1.09 6.57
CA PRO A 156 9.82 1.40 7.45
C PRO A 156 11.18 1.08 6.82
N ILE A 157 11.23 0.08 5.93
CA ILE A 157 12.46 -0.24 5.19
C ILE A 157 12.76 0.87 4.18
N GLU A 158 11.75 1.30 3.41
CA GLU A 158 11.86 2.39 2.44
C GLU A 158 12.28 3.71 3.12
N GLU A 159 11.68 4.05 4.27
CA GLU A 159 12.03 5.25 5.04
C GLU A 159 13.49 5.19 5.52
N ARG A 160 13.96 4.04 6.03
CA ARG A 160 15.36 3.87 6.43
C ARG A 160 16.33 3.99 5.25
N TRP A 161 15.96 3.45 4.08
CA TRP A 161 16.75 3.57 2.87
C TRP A 161 16.73 4.99 2.32
N ARG A 162 15.58 5.62 2.31
CA ARG A 162 15.41 7.01 1.89
C ARG A 162 16.21 7.95 2.77
N ASP A 163 16.17 7.77 4.09
CA ASP A 163 16.98 8.57 5.02
C ASP A 163 18.49 8.42 4.79
N ARG A 164 18.93 7.28 4.25
CA ARG A 164 20.34 7.05 3.87
C ARG A 164 20.71 7.67 2.51
N LEU A 165 19.76 7.83 1.61
CA LEU A 165 19.99 8.24 0.22
C LEU A 165 19.64 9.71 -0.04
N HIS A 166 18.68 10.30 0.71
CA HIS A 166 18.25 11.67 0.45
C HIS A 166 19.20 12.68 1.07
N SER A 167 19.57 13.67 0.26
CA SER A 167 20.22 14.89 0.72
C SER A 167 19.20 15.73 1.50
N ARG A 168 19.57 16.17 2.67
CA ARG A 168 18.80 17.11 3.49
C ARG A 168 19.39 18.49 3.30
N ALA A 169 18.54 19.47 3.05
CA ALA A 169 18.96 20.84 2.87
C ALA A 169 18.62 21.69 4.08
N LEU A 170 19.58 22.45 4.55
CA LEU A 170 19.40 23.58 5.44
C LEU A 170 19.31 24.85 4.59
N HIS A 171 18.25 25.59 4.77
CA HIS A 171 18.11 26.96 4.26
C HIS A 171 18.43 27.92 5.40
N LEU A 172 19.44 28.73 5.21
CA LEU A 172 19.95 29.69 6.17
C LEU A 172 19.75 31.07 5.59
N THR A 173 19.28 31.99 6.41
CA THR A 173 19.34 33.42 6.12
C THR A 173 20.45 33.98 6.94
N VAL A 174 21.45 34.59 6.33
CA VAL A 174 22.67 35.06 6.97
C VAL A 174 23.01 36.49 6.55
N LYS A 175 23.80 37.19 7.34
CA LYS A 175 24.38 38.47 6.92
C LYS A 175 25.33 38.25 5.75
N ALA A 176 25.32 39.14 4.74
CA ALA A 176 26.11 38.98 3.52
C ALA A 176 27.62 38.81 3.86
N GLY A 177 28.24 37.80 3.22
CA GLY A 177 29.65 37.45 3.37
C GLY A 177 30.01 36.81 4.71
N SER A 178 29.06 36.53 5.62
CA SER A 178 29.35 36.01 6.95
C SER A 178 29.49 34.49 7.06
N LEU A 179 28.96 33.75 6.08
CA LEU A 179 29.00 32.28 6.04
C LEU A 179 29.82 31.81 4.85
N SER A 180 31.04 31.35 5.09
CA SER A 180 31.89 30.69 4.11
C SER A 180 31.86 29.16 4.26
N ILE A 181 32.40 28.44 3.28
CA ILE A 181 32.60 26.99 3.38
C ILE A 181 33.46 26.63 4.58
N ASP A 182 34.48 27.43 4.87
CA ASP A 182 35.40 27.22 6.02
C ASP A 182 34.67 27.37 7.36
N THR A 183 33.79 28.37 7.49
CA THR A 183 32.96 28.57 8.68
C THR A 183 31.99 27.39 8.85
N LEU A 184 31.41 26.89 7.73
CA LEU A 184 30.55 25.73 7.76
C LEU A 184 31.33 24.47 8.18
N GLN A 185 32.57 24.31 7.69
CA GLN A 185 33.44 23.20 8.08
C GLN A 185 33.79 23.23 9.56
N ALA A 186 34.07 24.38 10.11
CA ALA A 186 34.33 24.54 11.54
C ALA A 186 33.14 24.13 12.42
N VAL A 187 31.91 24.42 11.98
CA VAL A 187 30.67 24.05 12.71
C VAL A 187 30.29 22.59 12.50
N THR A 188 30.52 22.06 11.32
CA THR A 188 30.13 20.67 10.96
C THR A 188 31.19 19.64 11.33
N GLY A 189 32.46 20.02 11.49
CA GLY A 189 33.59 19.14 11.80
C GLY A 189 33.78 18.07 10.74
N GLU A 190 34.05 16.83 11.15
CA GLU A 190 34.22 15.68 10.23
C GLU A 190 33.04 15.44 9.27
N ARG A 191 31.86 16.00 9.56
CA ARG A 191 30.66 15.90 8.72
C ARG A 191 30.68 16.87 7.55
N ALA A 192 31.65 17.76 7.46
CA ALA A 192 31.86 18.67 6.33
C ALA A 192 32.05 17.91 5.01
N SER A 193 32.67 16.74 5.03
CA SER A 193 32.85 15.85 3.87
C SER A 193 31.53 15.34 3.29
N ARG A 194 30.41 15.52 3.99
CA ARG A 194 29.07 15.13 3.55
C ARG A 194 28.23 16.28 2.98
N VAL A 195 28.81 17.47 2.84
CA VAL A 195 28.19 18.58 2.12
C VAL A 195 28.24 18.27 0.62
N ARG A 196 27.09 18.13 -0.01
CA ARG A 196 26.97 17.90 -1.45
C ARG A 196 26.86 19.19 -2.23
N GLN A 197 26.17 20.17 -1.66
CA GLN A 197 25.88 21.42 -2.31
C GLN A 197 25.88 22.57 -1.30
N PHE A 198 26.55 23.64 -1.67
CA PHE A 198 26.55 24.89 -0.96
C PHE A 198 26.24 25.99 -1.98
N VAL A 199 25.07 26.61 -1.85
CA VAL A 199 24.60 27.66 -2.76
C VAL A 199 24.29 28.90 -1.98
N VAL A 200 24.88 30.00 -2.35
CA VAL A 200 24.61 31.33 -1.82
C VAL A 200 23.80 32.10 -2.86
N ARG A 201 22.73 32.73 -2.45
CA ARG A 201 21.90 33.62 -3.26
C ARG A 201 21.69 34.94 -2.54
N PRO A 202 21.58 36.06 -3.27
CA PRO A 202 21.17 37.29 -2.66
C PRO A 202 19.81 37.14 -1.98
N GLY A 203 19.65 37.62 -0.78
CA GLY A 203 18.36 37.66 -0.06
C GLY A 203 17.45 38.77 -0.58
N GLY A 204 16.21 38.79 -0.08
CA GLY A 204 15.24 39.85 -0.43
C GLY A 204 15.52 41.22 0.17
N GLU A 205 16.45 41.32 1.13
CA GLU A 205 16.86 42.57 1.81
C GLU A 205 18.32 42.84 1.54
N GLU A 206 18.69 44.12 1.49
CA GLU A 206 20.08 44.56 1.31
C GLU A 206 20.96 44.12 2.52
N GLY A 207 22.10 43.47 2.24
CA GLY A 207 22.99 42.96 3.27
C GLY A 207 22.63 41.59 3.83
N VAL A 208 21.68 40.87 3.22
CA VAL A 208 21.25 39.52 3.62
C VAL A 208 21.48 38.51 2.47
N GLU A 209 21.93 37.33 2.79
CA GLU A 209 22.13 36.21 1.86
C GLU A 209 21.31 35.00 2.29
N GLU A 210 20.75 34.26 1.28
CA GLU A 210 20.14 32.99 1.48
C GLU A 210 21.14 31.89 1.11
N VAL A 211 21.52 31.06 2.08
CA VAL A 211 22.46 29.97 1.90
C VAL A 211 21.74 28.64 1.99
N THR A 212 21.83 27.85 0.95
CA THR A 212 21.30 26.47 0.92
C THR A 212 22.45 25.48 1.03
N VAL A 213 22.45 24.69 2.10
CA VAL A 213 23.43 23.64 2.36
C VAL A 213 22.77 22.28 2.28
N ALA A 214 23.10 21.49 1.28
CA ALA A 214 22.57 20.13 1.14
C ALA A 214 23.61 19.10 1.64
N PHE A 215 23.17 18.24 2.57
CA PHE A 215 23.96 17.15 3.14
C PHE A 215 23.52 15.80 2.60
N VAL A 216 24.48 14.90 2.35
CA VAL A 216 24.22 13.52 1.92
C VAL A 216 24.52 12.57 3.10
N ARG A 217 23.66 11.54 3.25
CA ARG A 217 23.84 10.47 4.25
C ARG A 217 23.95 10.95 5.70
N LEU A 218 23.26 12.03 6.06
CA LEU A 218 23.10 12.48 7.45
C LEU A 218 21.71 12.16 7.98
N SER A 219 21.65 11.67 9.23
CA SER A 219 20.37 11.46 9.94
C SER A 219 19.68 12.80 10.26
N GLN A 220 18.38 12.77 10.50
CA GLN A 220 17.61 13.95 10.88
C GLN A 220 18.15 14.60 12.16
N THR A 221 18.51 13.76 13.13
CA THR A 221 19.11 14.20 14.39
C THR A 221 20.45 14.89 14.18
N SER A 222 21.28 14.38 13.24
CA SER A 222 22.57 15.01 12.93
C SER A 222 22.42 16.36 12.24
N VAL A 223 21.48 16.50 11.30
CA VAL A 223 21.22 17.77 10.62
C VAL A 223 20.56 18.78 11.58
N ALA A 224 19.67 18.32 12.46
CA ALA A 224 19.10 19.17 13.51
C ALA A 224 20.16 19.68 14.50
N ALA A 225 21.12 18.85 14.88
CA ALA A 225 22.24 19.26 15.72
C ALA A 225 23.15 20.30 15.04
N ILE A 226 23.38 20.17 13.72
CA ILE A 226 24.11 21.16 12.92
C ILE A 226 23.30 22.45 12.85
N ALA A 227 21.99 22.39 12.61
CA ALA A 227 21.11 23.54 12.56
C ALA A 227 21.13 24.31 13.88
N GLU A 228 21.13 23.62 15.02
CA GLU A 228 21.19 24.26 16.35
C GLU A 228 22.52 24.95 16.60
N ARG A 229 23.64 24.35 16.22
CA ARG A 229 24.94 24.99 16.29
C ARG A 229 25.05 26.23 15.39
N LEU A 230 24.45 26.17 14.20
CA LEU A 230 24.42 27.32 13.28
C LEU A 230 23.54 28.44 13.81
N ARG A 231 22.46 28.16 14.55
CA ARG A 231 21.63 29.18 15.22
C ARG A 231 22.40 29.96 16.30
N GLN A 232 23.40 29.34 16.92
CA GLN A 232 24.23 30.00 17.92
C GLN A 232 25.22 31.03 17.32
N ASN A 233 25.41 31.01 16.00
CA ASN A 233 26.25 31.99 15.32
C ASN A 233 25.49 33.30 15.13
N PRO A 234 25.99 34.43 15.65
CA PRO A 234 25.30 35.75 15.59
C PRO A 234 25.11 36.28 14.15
N ALA A 235 25.80 35.71 13.17
CA ALA A 235 25.66 36.05 11.77
C ALA A 235 24.46 35.33 11.09
N VAL A 236 23.89 34.32 11.74
CA VAL A 236 22.78 33.52 11.20
C VAL A 236 21.46 34.08 11.72
N LEU A 237 20.65 34.64 10.82
CA LEU A 237 19.36 35.26 11.15
C LEU A 237 18.23 34.25 11.26
N SER A 238 18.21 33.25 10.38
CA SER A 238 17.24 32.17 10.46
C SER A 238 17.78 30.85 9.92
N VAL A 239 17.25 29.72 10.44
CA VAL A 239 17.59 28.36 9.99
C VAL A 239 16.30 27.60 9.76
N ARG A 240 16.06 27.12 8.53
CA ARG A 240 14.92 26.29 8.15
C ARG A 240 15.40 24.94 7.62
N LEU A 241 14.87 23.86 8.21
CA LEU A 241 15.06 22.51 7.70
C LEU A 241 14.07 22.25 6.57
N ARG A 242 14.57 21.87 5.39
CA ARG A 242 13.73 21.43 4.29
C ARG A 242 14.24 20.07 3.81
N SER A 243 13.31 19.11 3.63
CA SER A 243 13.64 17.90 2.89
C SER A 243 13.87 18.31 1.45
N ALA A 244 15.04 18.02 0.90
CA ALA A 244 15.27 18.22 -0.53
C ALA A 244 14.31 17.31 -1.30
N MET A 245 13.56 17.90 -2.24
CA MET A 245 12.75 17.13 -3.19
C MET A 245 13.61 16.25 -4.06
#